data_a4d2c02b55e47274c23303a436e2949f
#
_entry.id   a4d2c02b55e47274c23303a436e2949f
#
_cell.length_a   1.000
_cell.length_b   1.000
_cell.length_c   1.000
_cell.angle_alpha   90.00
_cell.angle_beta   90.00
_cell.angle_gamma   90.00
#
_symmetry.space_group_name_H-M   'P 1'
#
loop_
_entity.id
_entity.type
_entity.pdbx_description
1 polymer ?
#
loop_
_entity_poly.entity_id
_entity_poly.type
_entity_poly.pdbx_seq_one_letter_code
_entity_poly.pdbx_strand_id
1 'polypeptide(L)'
;MTTHKDIIISGGGIAGLTAAVAFGTAGFDVLCVDPTAPVIDRSNQGADLRTTAYLQPAHAFLQQIGLWPLLAERSAPLQIMRIVDAARETLVRKDFNAADISNAPFGWNLGNWDMREGLLTRLD
;
A
#
# COMPACT_ATOMS: atom_id res chain seq x y z
N MET A 1 -4.57 6.95 35.38
CA MET A 1 -5.53 6.03 34.75
C MET A 1 -4.75 5.07 33.85
N THR A 2 -4.98 3.80 33.98
CA THR A 2 -4.40 2.79 33.08
C THR A 2 -5.37 2.60 31.93
N THR A 3 -4.94 2.90 30.71
CA THR A 3 -5.74 2.64 29.52
C THR A 3 -5.38 1.24 29.02
N HIS A 4 -6.36 0.34 28.97
CA HIS A 4 -6.18 -0.98 28.40
C HIS A 4 -6.38 -0.91 26.90
N LYS A 5 -5.51 -1.58 26.15
CA LYS A 5 -5.61 -1.80 24.71
C LYS A 5 -5.43 -3.29 24.43
N ASP A 6 -6.16 -3.80 23.44
CA ASP A 6 -6.04 -5.20 23.04
C ASP A 6 -4.72 -5.43 22.32
N ILE A 7 -4.30 -4.47 21.48
CA ILE A 7 -3.10 -4.56 20.66
C ILE A 7 -2.33 -3.25 20.68
N ILE A 8 -1.03 -3.35 20.87
CA ILE A 8 -0.10 -2.22 20.75
C ILE A 8 0.83 -2.50 19.57
N ILE A 9 0.89 -1.55 18.62
CA ILE A 9 1.75 -1.61 17.44
C ILE A 9 2.84 -0.54 17.59
N SER A 10 4.09 -0.96 17.55
CA SER A 10 5.25 -0.06 17.54
C SER A 10 5.71 0.16 16.10
N GLY A 11 5.55 1.39 15.63
CA GLY A 11 5.89 1.82 14.28
C GLY A 11 4.65 2.23 13.47
N GLY A 12 4.60 3.52 13.10
CA GLY A 12 3.51 4.15 12.31
C GLY A 12 3.84 4.26 10.83
N GLY A 13 4.67 3.38 10.29
CA GLY A 13 4.88 3.24 8.85
C GLY A 13 3.71 2.53 8.16
N ILE A 14 3.81 2.30 6.86
CA ILE A 14 2.73 1.64 6.08
C ILE A 14 2.35 0.29 6.69
N ALA A 15 3.31 -0.53 7.09
CA ALA A 15 3.05 -1.84 7.68
C ALA A 15 2.30 -1.74 9.02
N GLY A 16 2.77 -0.86 9.92
CA GLY A 16 2.14 -0.67 11.23
C GLY A 16 0.74 -0.09 11.13
N LEU A 17 0.55 0.93 10.30
CA LEU A 17 -0.77 1.52 10.05
C LEU A 17 -1.73 0.52 9.39
N THR A 18 -1.25 -0.29 8.44
CA THR A 18 -2.05 -1.36 7.83
C THR A 18 -2.49 -2.40 8.85
N ALA A 19 -1.59 -2.81 9.74
CA ALA A 19 -1.93 -3.71 10.83
C ALA A 19 -2.97 -3.07 11.79
N ALA A 20 -2.83 -1.79 12.11
CA ALA A 20 -3.80 -1.06 12.94
C ALA A 20 -5.18 -1.04 12.31
N VAL A 21 -5.29 -0.74 11.01
CA VAL A 21 -6.56 -0.79 10.26
C VAL A 21 -7.14 -2.20 10.26
N ALA A 22 -6.31 -3.22 10.00
CA ALA A 22 -6.77 -4.60 9.93
C ALA A 22 -7.33 -5.09 11.27
N PHE A 23 -6.60 -4.91 12.35
CA PHE A 23 -7.05 -5.30 13.69
C PHE A 23 -8.23 -4.46 14.18
N GLY A 24 -8.22 -3.15 13.93
CA GLY A 24 -9.36 -2.29 14.25
C GLY A 24 -10.63 -2.70 13.49
N THR A 25 -10.52 -3.04 12.21
CA THR A 25 -11.63 -3.56 11.40
C THR A 25 -12.15 -4.91 11.94
N ALA A 26 -11.25 -5.72 12.52
CA ALA A 26 -11.62 -6.97 13.19
C ALA A 26 -12.24 -6.77 14.60
N GLY A 27 -12.33 -5.56 15.08
CA GLY A 27 -12.99 -5.21 16.33
C GLY A 27 -12.08 -5.11 17.55
N PHE A 28 -10.77 -5.13 17.37
CA PHE A 28 -9.80 -4.93 18.45
C PHE A 28 -9.59 -3.43 18.75
N ASP A 29 -9.38 -3.12 20.03
CA ASP A 29 -8.94 -1.78 20.45
C ASP A 29 -7.42 -1.67 20.28
N VAL A 30 -6.99 -0.88 19.30
CA VAL A 30 -5.59 -0.83 18.84
C VAL A 30 -4.96 0.50 19.20
N LEU A 31 -3.71 0.46 19.67
CA LEU A 31 -2.85 1.63 19.81
C LEU A 31 -1.63 1.46 18.91
N CYS A 32 -1.45 2.38 17.96
CA CYS A 32 -0.24 2.47 17.15
C CYS A 32 0.60 3.66 17.61
N VAL A 33 1.89 3.42 17.87
CA VAL A 33 2.80 4.44 18.37
C VAL A 33 4.01 4.59 17.44
N ASP A 34 4.40 5.83 17.17
CA ASP A 34 5.59 6.19 16.40
C ASP A 34 6.18 7.49 16.95
N PRO A 35 7.50 7.66 17.00
CA PRO A 35 8.14 8.90 17.44
C PRO A 35 7.86 10.09 16.52
N THR A 36 7.45 9.84 15.28
CA THR A 36 7.18 10.88 14.28
C THR A 36 5.82 10.68 13.62
N ALA A 37 5.13 11.78 13.37
CA ALA A 37 3.88 11.74 12.61
C ALA A 37 4.15 11.27 11.15
N PRO A 38 3.25 10.47 10.56
CA PRO A 38 3.37 10.07 9.17
C PRO A 38 3.35 11.26 8.22
N VAL A 39 4.29 11.29 7.27
CA VAL A 39 4.31 12.31 6.22
C VAL A 39 3.37 11.90 5.09
N ILE A 40 2.31 12.68 4.91
CA ILE A 40 1.28 12.48 3.88
C ILE A 40 1.33 13.56 2.79
N ASP A 41 2.06 14.65 3.01
CA ASP A 41 2.22 15.72 2.02
C ASP A 41 3.38 15.38 1.08
N ARG A 42 3.06 15.24 -0.19
CA ARG A 42 4.01 14.94 -1.26
C ARG A 42 5.08 16.03 -1.43
N SER A 43 4.78 17.28 -1.08
CA SER A 43 5.71 18.41 -1.18
C SER A 43 6.71 18.49 -0.04
N ASN A 44 6.50 17.73 1.04
CA ASN A 44 7.39 17.71 2.18
C ASN A 44 8.71 17.02 1.83
N GLN A 45 9.84 17.56 2.29
CA GLN A 45 11.17 16.97 2.07
C GLN A 45 11.32 15.55 2.62
N GLY A 46 10.54 15.20 3.66
CA GLY A 46 10.49 13.84 4.23
C GLY A 46 9.51 12.90 3.52
N ALA A 47 8.87 13.34 2.44
CA ALA A 47 7.90 12.51 1.73
C ALA A 47 8.56 11.31 1.05
N ASP A 48 7.97 10.13 1.25
CA ASP A 48 8.35 8.94 0.49
C ASP A 48 7.68 8.98 -0.89
N LEU A 49 8.42 9.44 -1.89
CA LEU A 49 7.94 9.58 -3.28
C LEU A 49 7.94 8.25 -4.05
N ARG A 50 8.36 7.16 -3.43
CA ARG A 50 8.30 5.83 -4.05
C ARG A 50 6.85 5.38 -4.21
N THR A 51 6.68 4.46 -5.13
CA THR A 51 5.42 3.76 -5.33
C THR A 51 5.58 2.28 -4.98
N THR A 52 4.48 1.66 -4.61
CA THR A 52 4.44 0.23 -4.30
C THR A 52 3.39 -0.43 -5.19
N ALA A 53 3.76 -1.57 -5.77
CA ALA A 53 2.83 -2.42 -6.50
C ALA A 53 2.13 -3.38 -5.53
N TYR A 54 0.84 -3.24 -5.42
CA TYR A 54 -0.02 -4.13 -4.63
C TYR A 54 -0.60 -5.19 -5.56
N LEU A 55 -0.05 -6.40 -5.51
CA LEU A 55 -0.50 -7.51 -6.35
C LEU A 55 -1.90 -7.99 -5.91
N GLN A 56 -2.53 -8.84 -6.69
CA GLN A 56 -3.92 -9.26 -6.48
C GLN A 56 -4.22 -9.74 -5.05
N PRO A 57 -3.38 -10.56 -4.37
CA PRO A 57 -3.65 -10.96 -2.99
C PRO A 57 -3.62 -9.78 -2.00
N ALA A 58 -2.67 -8.85 -2.16
CA ALA A 58 -2.59 -7.65 -1.33
C ALA A 58 -3.80 -6.74 -1.58
N HIS A 59 -4.19 -6.54 -2.83
CA HIS A 59 -5.38 -5.80 -3.20
C HIS A 59 -6.64 -6.37 -2.56
N ALA A 60 -6.84 -7.70 -2.62
CA ALA A 60 -7.98 -8.37 -1.98
C ALA A 60 -8.00 -8.12 -0.46
N PHE A 61 -6.84 -8.17 0.19
CA PHE A 61 -6.72 -7.84 1.61
C PHE A 61 -7.09 -6.38 1.90
N LEU A 62 -6.60 -5.42 1.10
CA LEU A 62 -6.94 -4.00 1.26
C LEU A 62 -8.45 -3.73 1.06
N GLN A 63 -9.10 -4.49 0.18
CA GLN A 63 -10.56 -4.46 0.04
C GLN A 63 -11.25 -5.01 1.30
N GLN A 64 -10.78 -6.13 1.82
CA GLN A 64 -11.35 -6.78 3.01
C GLN A 64 -11.33 -5.87 4.24
N ILE A 65 -10.28 -5.10 4.43
CA ILE A 65 -10.16 -4.16 5.56
C ILE A 65 -10.81 -2.78 5.29
N GLY A 66 -11.50 -2.63 4.15
CA GLY A 66 -12.22 -1.41 3.79
C GLY A 66 -11.33 -0.21 3.42
N LEU A 67 -10.07 -0.47 3.09
CA LEU A 67 -9.12 0.59 2.73
C LEU A 67 -9.15 0.92 1.24
N TRP A 68 -9.36 -0.07 0.38
CA TRP A 68 -9.25 0.09 -1.07
C TRP A 68 -10.16 1.19 -1.67
N PRO A 69 -11.40 1.38 -1.23
CA PRO A 69 -12.25 2.47 -1.76
C PRO A 69 -11.64 3.87 -1.62
N LEU A 70 -10.79 4.10 -0.63
CA LEU A 70 -10.10 5.37 -0.42
C LEU A 70 -8.89 5.56 -1.36
N LEU A 71 -8.41 4.50 -1.98
CA LEU A 71 -7.17 4.45 -2.75
C LEU A 71 -7.38 4.21 -4.26
N ALA A 72 -8.52 3.64 -4.63
CA ALA A 72 -8.77 3.15 -5.99
C ALA A 72 -8.52 4.19 -7.08
N GLU A 73 -9.01 5.42 -6.90
CA GLU A 73 -8.89 6.50 -7.89
C GLU A 73 -7.45 7.03 -8.02
N ARG A 74 -6.61 6.79 -7.01
CA ARG A 74 -5.20 7.22 -6.99
C ARG A 74 -4.25 6.13 -7.48
N SER A 75 -4.75 4.93 -7.71
CA SER A 75 -3.97 3.76 -8.12
C SER A 75 -3.93 3.62 -9.64
N ALA A 76 -2.83 3.06 -10.15
CA ALA A 76 -2.65 2.76 -11.56
C ALA A 76 -2.60 1.23 -11.76
N PRO A 77 -3.48 0.65 -12.60
CA PRO A 77 -3.45 -0.78 -12.87
C PRO A 77 -2.19 -1.17 -13.65
N LEU A 78 -1.56 -2.26 -13.25
CA LEU A 78 -0.37 -2.83 -13.88
C LEU A 78 -0.81 -3.90 -14.89
N GLN A 79 -0.87 -3.52 -16.16
CA GLN A 79 -1.35 -4.38 -17.25
C GLN A 79 -0.23 -5.11 -17.97
N ILE A 80 0.94 -4.45 -18.09
CA ILE A 80 2.08 -4.98 -18.83
C ILE A 80 3.34 -4.86 -17.97
N MET A 81 4.02 -5.99 -17.78
CA MET A 81 5.35 -6.02 -17.18
C MET A 81 6.37 -6.20 -18.29
N ARG A 82 7.22 -5.18 -18.50
CA ARG A 82 8.27 -5.21 -19.50
C ARG A 82 9.62 -5.44 -18.86
N ILE A 83 10.29 -6.50 -19.28
CA ILE A 83 11.67 -6.78 -18.93
C ILE A 83 12.56 -6.39 -20.11
N VAL A 84 13.58 -5.61 -19.82
CA VAL A 84 14.57 -5.18 -20.81
C VAL A 84 15.96 -5.59 -20.32
N ASP A 85 16.65 -6.40 -21.10
CA ASP A 85 18.06 -6.75 -20.88
C ASP A 85 18.93 -5.96 -21.87
N ALA A 86 19.71 -5.04 -21.33
CA ALA A 86 20.66 -4.21 -22.08
C ALA A 86 22.13 -4.57 -21.76
N ALA A 87 22.38 -5.72 -21.14
CA ALA A 87 23.73 -6.13 -20.73
C ALA A 87 24.62 -6.56 -21.93
N ARG A 88 24.04 -6.77 -23.11
CA ARG A 88 24.73 -7.19 -24.33
C ARG A 88 24.59 -6.17 -25.45
N GLU A 89 25.32 -6.32 -26.54
CA GLU A 89 25.22 -5.47 -27.73
C GLU A 89 23.81 -5.47 -28.34
N THR A 90 23.05 -6.56 -28.18
CA THR A 90 21.66 -6.64 -28.63
C THR A 90 20.71 -6.48 -27.46
N LEU A 91 19.85 -5.45 -27.56
CA LEU A 91 18.77 -5.23 -26.59
C LEU A 91 17.73 -6.36 -26.70
N VAL A 92 17.50 -7.07 -25.62
CA VAL A 92 16.43 -8.07 -25.52
C VAL A 92 15.28 -7.50 -24.69
N ARG A 93 14.07 -7.59 -25.21
CA ARG A 93 12.86 -7.12 -24.56
C ARG A 93 11.80 -8.21 -24.54
N LYS A 94 11.17 -8.40 -23.38
CA LYS A 94 10.04 -9.31 -23.20
C LYS A 94 8.92 -8.61 -22.45
N ASP A 95 7.73 -8.65 -23.02
CA ASP A 95 6.50 -8.16 -22.40
C ASP A 95 5.68 -9.34 -21.88
N PHE A 96 5.15 -9.18 -20.68
CA PHE A 96 4.17 -10.06 -20.06
C PHE A 96 2.86 -9.27 -19.89
N ASN A 97 1.79 -9.77 -20.46
CA ASN A 97 0.47 -9.17 -20.36
C ASN A 97 -0.34 -9.83 -19.25
N ALA A 98 -0.99 -9.03 -18.42
CA ALA A 98 -1.90 -9.55 -17.41
C ALA A 98 -3.07 -10.32 -18.03
N ALA A 99 -3.54 -9.87 -19.21
CA ALA A 99 -4.62 -10.52 -19.95
C ALA A 99 -4.31 -11.95 -20.41
N ASP A 100 -3.02 -12.33 -20.46
CA ASP A 100 -2.61 -13.71 -20.80
C ASP A 100 -2.84 -14.68 -19.61
N ILE A 101 -3.04 -14.14 -18.41
CA ILE A 101 -3.17 -14.92 -17.16
C ILE A 101 -4.59 -14.84 -16.61
N SER A 102 -5.19 -13.64 -16.57
CA SER A 102 -6.51 -13.40 -15.99
C SER A 102 -7.17 -12.15 -16.57
N ASN A 103 -8.45 -11.92 -16.21
CA ASN A 103 -9.18 -10.72 -16.60
C ASN A 103 -8.85 -9.50 -15.71
N ALA A 104 -7.93 -9.65 -14.75
CA ALA A 104 -7.53 -8.60 -13.83
C ALA A 104 -6.09 -8.16 -14.10
N PRO A 105 -5.71 -6.92 -13.72
CA PRO A 105 -4.32 -6.47 -13.74
C PRO A 105 -3.43 -7.37 -12.86
N PHE A 106 -2.11 -7.37 -13.07
CA PHE A 106 -1.16 -8.00 -12.14
C PHE A 106 -1.29 -7.45 -10.73
N GLY A 107 -1.59 -6.19 -10.61
CA GLY A 107 -1.75 -5.44 -9.38
C GLY A 107 -2.00 -3.98 -9.68
N TRP A 108 -1.87 -3.15 -8.65
CA TRP A 108 -2.07 -1.70 -8.74
C TRP A 108 -0.89 -0.97 -8.12
N ASN A 109 -0.36 -0.02 -8.84
CA ASN A 109 0.71 0.84 -8.35
C ASN A 109 0.12 2.04 -7.62
N LEU A 110 0.67 2.39 -6.45
CA LEU A 110 0.17 3.47 -5.60
C LEU A 110 1.34 4.19 -4.92
N GLY A 111 1.25 5.51 -4.80
CA GLY A 111 2.22 6.29 -4.05
C GLY A 111 2.18 5.97 -2.55
N ASN A 112 3.36 5.88 -1.93
CA ASN A 112 3.43 5.58 -0.50
C ASN A 112 2.78 6.68 0.36
N TRP A 113 2.81 7.94 -0.08
CA TRP A 113 2.12 9.05 0.60
C TRP A 113 0.59 8.90 0.53
N ASP A 114 0.05 8.47 -0.62
CA ASP A 114 -1.39 8.22 -0.79
C ASP A 114 -1.85 7.05 0.10
N MET A 115 -1.02 6.00 0.17
CA MET A 115 -1.30 4.86 1.05
C MET A 115 -1.36 5.29 2.51
N ARG A 116 -0.40 6.11 2.97
CA ARG A 116 -0.40 6.63 4.35
C ARG A 116 -1.61 7.50 4.64
N GLU A 117 -1.97 8.41 3.71
CA GLU A 117 -3.16 9.26 3.87
C GLU A 117 -4.43 8.41 3.97
N GLY A 118 -4.59 7.42 3.09
CA GLY A 118 -5.74 6.50 3.13
C GLY A 118 -5.82 5.71 4.43
N LEU A 119 -4.67 5.22 4.93
CA LEU A 119 -4.59 4.49 6.19
C LEU A 119 -5.01 5.38 7.39
N LEU A 120 -4.51 6.62 7.45
CA LEU A 120 -4.89 7.55 8.51
C LEU A 120 -6.37 7.90 8.44
N THR A 121 -6.91 8.16 7.25
CA THR A 121 -8.35 8.42 7.05
C THR A 121 -9.21 7.24 7.50
N ARG A 122 -8.74 6.01 7.31
CA ARG A 122 -9.47 4.80 7.71
C ARG A 122 -9.42 4.54 9.21
N LEU A 123 -8.39 5.05 9.90
CA LEU A 123 -8.22 4.94 11.36
C LEU A 123 -9.05 5.97 12.15
N ASP A 124 -9.43 7.10 11.55
CA ASP A 124 -10.31 8.12 12.13
C ASP A 124 -11.78 7.63 12.12
#